data_46f0f8fe0db3e56a72cdb43728e2c08f
#
_entry.id   46f0f8fe0db3e56a72cdb43728e2c08f
#
_cell.length_a   1.000
_cell.length_b   1.000
_cell.length_c   1.000
_cell.angle_alpha   90.00
_cell.angle_beta   90.00
_cell.angle_gamma   90.00
#
_symmetry.space_group_name_H-M   'P 1'
#
loop_
_entity.id
_entity.type
_entity.pdbx_description
1 polymer ?
#
loop_
_entity_poly.entity_id
_entity_poly.type
_entity_poly.pdbx_seq_one_letter_code
_entity_poly.pdbx_strand_id
1 'polypeptide(L)'
;MGKLVRILGMKVPTLFYKGRPVVTLRQIDALHKRPSGTARQSFNRHRKQMIDGRDYFDIPYEEWGGFNVYNIDAEKRGWKGNMIFLTESGYVLVTKPFNDDLAWALMRELVESYFRKRQAHKPPTEEEKAALNVDILLLGTKQTALKHGRSESFVKKHTKEIRANRQMELQFT
;
A
#
# COMPACT_ATOMS: atom_id res chain seq x y z
N MET A 1 8.90 -18.94 7.75
CA MET A 1 9.20 -17.65 8.41
C MET A 1 8.34 -16.58 7.76
N GLY A 2 7.41 -15.98 8.50
CA GLY A 2 6.55 -14.91 8.00
C GLY A 2 7.39 -13.67 7.66
N LYS A 3 7.16 -13.10 6.47
CA LYS A 3 7.82 -11.88 6.03
C LYS A 3 7.33 -10.71 6.89
N LEU A 4 8.24 -9.98 7.53
CA LEU A 4 7.89 -8.77 8.28
C LEU A 4 7.73 -7.62 7.28
N VAL A 5 6.57 -6.99 7.27
CA VAL A 5 6.33 -5.74 6.51
C VAL A 5 6.42 -4.56 7.47
N ARG A 6 7.04 -3.49 7.02
CA ARG A 6 7.05 -2.22 7.75
C ARG A 6 5.84 -1.39 7.34
N ILE A 7 4.93 -1.16 8.28
CA ILE A 7 3.85 -0.19 8.13
C ILE A 7 4.22 0.99 9.03
N LEU A 8 4.44 2.17 8.45
CA LEU A 8 4.82 3.39 9.19
C LEU A 8 5.98 3.17 10.18
N GLY A 9 7.02 2.43 9.75
CA GLY A 9 8.20 2.14 10.57
C GLY A 9 8.05 0.97 11.55
N MET A 10 6.84 0.46 11.79
CA MET A 10 6.59 -0.69 12.66
C MET A 10 6.71 -2.01 11.90
N LYS A 11 7.38 -2.99 12.50
CA LYS A 11 7.48 -4.36 11.96
C LYS A 11 6.20 -5.11 12.29
N VAL A 12 5.38 -5.39 11.28
CA VAL A 12 4.15 -6.18 11.41
C VAL A 12 4.36 -7.54 10.78
N PRO A 13 4.07 -8.64 11.48
CA PRO A 13 4.08 -9.95 10.86
C PRO A 13 3.01 -10.01 9.79
N THR A 14 3.42 -10.24 8.55
CA THR A 14 2.50 -10.30 7.42
C THR A 14 1.94 -11.71 7.30
N LEU A 15 0.63 -11.80 7.40
CA LEU A 15 -0.12 -12.99 7.04
C LEU A 15 -0.50 -12.89 5.55
N PHE A 16 -0.52 -14.02 4.88
CA PHE A 16 -1.00 -14.11 3.51
C PHE A 16 -2.19 -15.05 3.44
N TYR A 17 -3.27 -14.60 2.85
CA TYR A 17 -4.44 -15.42 2.56
C TYR A 17 -4.86 -15.22 1.11
N LYS A 18 -5.02 -16.31 0.36
CA LYS A 18 -5.30 -16.28 -1.09
C LYS A 18 -4.37 -15.35 -1.88
N GLY A 19 -3.07 -15.36 -1.53
CA GLY A 19 -2.05 -14.54 -2.20
C GLY A 19 -2.07 -13.05 -1.84
N ARG A 20 -2.92 -12.61 -0.93
CA ARG A 20 -3.01 -11.23 -0.48
C ARG A 20 -2.45 -11.06 0.93
N PRO A 21 -1.73 -9.97 1.23
CA PRO A 21 -1.36 -9.65 2.60
C PRO A 21 -2.62 -9.30 3.39
N VAL A 22 -2.72 -9.87 4.59
CA VAL A 22 -3.87 -9.66 5.48
C VAL A 22 -3.40 -9.40 6.91
N VAL A 23 -4.27 -8.77 7.70
CA VAL A 23 -4.07 -8.54 9.14
C VAL A 23 -5.30 -9.00 9.92
N THR A 24 -5.10 -9.41 11.16
CA THR A 24 -6.20 -9.74 12.06
C THR A 24 -6.67 -8.51 12.83
N LEU A 25 -7.91 -8.53 13.31
CA LEU A 25 -8.46 -7.44 14.15
C LEU A 25 -7.63 -7.23 15.41
N ARG A 26 -7.09 -8.30 16.00
CA ARG A 26 -6.22 -8.20 17.18
C ARG A 26 -4.87 -7.54 16.88
N GLN A 27 -4.29 -7.83 15.70
CA GLN A 27 -3.07 -7.14 15.28
C GLN A 27 -3.31 -5.63 15.12
N ILE A 28 -4.50 -5.23 14.65
CA ILE A 28 -4.88 -3.82 14.56
C ILE A 28 -4.96 -3.18 15.95
N ASP A 29 -5.65 -3.83 16.90
CA ASP A 29 -5.71 -3.31 18.28
C ASP A 29 -4.30 -3.11 18.86
N ALA A 30 -3.40 -4.08 18.67
CA ALA A 30 -2.02 -4.00 19.14
C ALA A 30 -1.22 -2.88 18.45
N LEU A 31 -1.34 -2.74 17.12
CA LEU A 31 -0.67 -1.69 16.34
C LEU A 31 -1.10 -0.29 16.78
N HIS A 32 -2.39 -0.08 16.96
CA HIS A 32 -2.97 1.20 17.35
C HIS A 32 -2.99 1.40 18.87
N LYS A 33 -2.37 0.48 19.64
CA LYS A 33 -2.35 0.52 21.13
C LYS A 33 -3.76 0.71 21.72
N ARG A 34 -4.75 0.07 21.11
CA ARG A 34 -6.15 0.12 21.53
C ARG A 34 -6.50 -1.05 22.44
N PRO A 35 -7.51 -0.90 23.31
CA PRO A 35 -8.07 -2.01 24.06
C PRO A 35 -8.49 -3.16 23.13
N SER A 36 -8.25 -4.41 23.59
CA SER A 36 -8.64 -5.60 22.83
C SER A 36 -10.14 -5.58 22.51
N GLY A 37 -10.49 -5.78 21.24
CA GLY A 37 -11.86 -5.77 20.75
C GLY A 37 -12.31 -4.46 20.10
N THR A 38 -11.52 -3.39 20.16
CA THR A 38 -11.83 -2.09 19.52
C THR A 38 -11.99 -2.25 18.01
N ALA A 39 -11.04 -2.90 17.34
CA ALA A 39 -11.11 -3.17 15.90
C ALA A 39 -12.30 -4.07 15.54
N ARG A 40 -12.64 -5.04 16.41
CA ARG A 40 -13.84 -5.88 16.21
C ARG A 40 -15.14 -5.08 16.30
N GLN A 41 -15.24 -4.17 17.26
CA GLN A 41 -16.41 -3.29 17.35
C GLN A 41 -16.53 -2.39 16.12
N SER A 42 -15.41 -1.81 15.66
CA SER A 42 -15.38 -1.00 14.45
C SER A 42 -15.78 -1.83 13.21
N PHE A 43 -15.21 -3.02 13.06
CA PHE A 43 -15.56 -3.94 11.98
C PHE A 43 -17.06 -4.27 11.98
N ASN A 44 -17.62 -4.71 13.12
CA ASN A 44 -19.03 -5.07 13.22
C ASN A 44 -19.95 -3.90 12.88
N ARG A 45 -19.60 -2.68 13.30
CA ARG A 45 -20.35 -1.45 13.02
C ARG A 45 -20.39 -1.13 11.52
N HIS A 46 -19.27 -1.37 10.82
CA HIS A 46 -19.11 -0.96 9.43
C HIS A 46 -19.17 -2.14 8.44
N ARG A 47 -19.38 -3.37 8.90
CA ARG A 47 -19.39 -4.59 8.07
C ARG A 47 -20.31 -4.48 6.86
N LYS A 48 -21.49 -3.85 7.02
CA LYS A 48 -22.45 -3.66 5.92
C LYS A 48 -21.92 -2.80 4.75
N GLN A 49 -20.89 -2.00 5.01
CA GLN A 49 -20.24 -1.13 4.01
C GLN A 49 -18.99 -1.76 3.41
N MET A 50 -18.59 -2.94 3.90
CA MET A 50 -17.40 -3.67 3.47
C MET A 50 -17.80 -4.83 2.57
N ILE A 51 -16.94 -5.16 1.62
CA ILE A 51 -17.16 -6.21 0.62
C ILE A 51 -16.35 -7.44 1.00
N ASP A 52 -17.04 -8.57 1.21
CA ASP A 52 -16.39 -9.86 1.45
C ASP A 52 -15.53 -10.28 0.23
N GLY A 53 -14.39 -10.91 0.49
CA GLY A 53 -13.41 -11.27 -0.53
C GLY A 53 -12.57 -10.10 -1.07
N ARG A 54 -12.97 -8.84 -0.81
CA ARG A 54 -12.23 -7.64 -1.19
C ARG A 54 -11.62 -6.93 0.02
N ASP A 55 -12.44 -6.56 0.99
CA ASP A 55 -12.03 -5.79 2.16
C ASP A 55 -11.72 -6.69 3.35
N TYR A 56 -12.42 -7.82 3.45
CA TYR A 56 -12.20 -8.82 4.49
C TYR A 56 -12.47 -10.23 3.99
N PHE A 57 -12.03 -11.20 4.75
CA PHE A 57 -12.37 -12.61 4.62
C PHE A 57 -12.88 -13.12 5.97
N ASP A 58 -14.04 -13.74 5.95
CA ASP A 58 -14.65 -14.42 7.11
C ASP A 58 -14.34 -15.92 7.01
N ILE A 59 -13.35 -16.38 7.76
CA ILE A 59 -12.74 -17.70 7.59
C ILE A 59 -13.18 -18.61 8.73
N PRO A 60 -13.84 -19.75 8.43
CA PRO A 60 -14.26 -20.69 9.45
C PRO A 60 -13.06 -21.35 10.14
N TYR A 61 -13.28 -21.87 11.35
CA TYR A 61 -12.23 -22.47 12.18
C TYR A 61 -11.50 -23.59 11.46
N GLU A 62 -12.22 -24.43 10.72
CA GLU A 62 -11.70 -25.58 9.99
C GLU A 62 -10.63 -25.18 8.97
N GLU A 63 -10.76 -23.97 8.41
CA GLU A 63 -9.82 -23.46 7.42
C GLU A 63 -8.63 -22.74 8.07
N TRP A 64 -8.84 -21.92 9.09
CA TRP A 64 -7.74 -21.16 9.69
C TRP A 64 -6.97 -21.92 10.78
N GLY A 65 -7.56 -22.94 11.41
CA GLY A 65 -6.93 -23.77 12.44
C GLY A 65 -5.70 -24.55 11.94
N GLY A 66 -5.57 -24.73 10.62
CA GLY A 66 -4.38 -25.30 9.98
C GLY A 66 -3.32 -24.26 9.58
N PHE A 67 -3.65 -22.98 9.63
CA PHE A 67 -2.66 -21.92 9.39
C PHE A 67 -1.77 -21.75 10.62
N ASN A 68 -0.47 -21.96 10.44
CA ASN A 68 0.53 -21.66 11.46
C ASN A 68 0.63 -20.13 11.61
N VAL A 69 -0.40 -19.55 12.21
CA VAL A 69 -0.51 -18.10 12.40
C VAL A 69 0.31 -17.77 13.64
N TYR A 70 1.61 -17.58 13.42
CA TYR A 70 2.54 -17.18 14.46
C TYR A 70 1.94 -16.03 15.28
N ASN A 71 1.70 -16.30 16.58
CA ASN A 71 1.19 -15.37 17.61
C ASN A 71 -0.30 -15.04 17.59
N ILE A 72 -1.17 -15.83 17.00
CA ILE A 72 -2.58 -15.72 17.37
C ILE A 72 -2.80 -16.56 18.62
N ASP A 73 -2.88 -15.92 19.78
CA ASP A 73 -3.26 -16.55 21.05
C ASP A 73 -4.66 -17.21 21.04
N ALA A 74 -5.31 -17.26 19.89
CA ALA A 74 -6.64 -17.85 19.72
C ALA A 74 -6.62 -19.37 19.95
N GLU A 75 -5.61 -20.08 19.42
CA GLU A 75 -5.46 -21.52 19.67
C GLU A 75 -5.17 -21.82 21.14
N LYS A 76 -4.33 -21.02 21.79
CA LYS A 76 -4.02 -21.18 23.22
C LYS A 76 -5.23 -20.96 24.12
N ARG A 77 -6.29 -20.29 23.63
CA ARG A 77 -7.54 -20.02 24.37
C ARG A 77 -8.70 -20.90 23.95
N GLY A 78 -8.49 -21.90 23.09
CA GLY A 78 -9.54 -22.78 22.61
C GLY A 78 -10.63 -22.10 21.77
N TRP A 79 -10.32 -20.97 21.13
CA TRP A 79 -11.26 -20.26 20.23
C TRP A 79 -11.51 -21.10 18.97
N LYS A 80 -12.77 -21.45 18.74
CA LYS A 80 -13.23 -22.24 17.58
C LYS A 80 -14.18 -21.46 16.66
N GLY A 81 -14.24 -20.15 16.79
CA GLY A 81 -15.09 -19.30 15.94
C GLY A 81 -14.36 -18.85 14.69
N ASN A 82 -15.11 -18.19 13.79
CA ASN A 82 -14.56 -17.64 12.56
C ASN A 82 -13.50 -16.56 12.82
N MET A 83 -12.48 -16.54 12.00
CA MET A 83 -11.43 -15.53 12.00
C MET A 83 -11.67 -14.52 10.91
N ILE A 84 -11.63 -13.22 11.26
CA ILE A 84 -11.69 -12.14 10.28
C ILE A 84 -10.28 -11.71 9.92
N PHE A 85 -9.96 -11.86 8.64
CA PHE A 85 -8.75 -11.31 8.03
C PHE A 85 -9.13 -10.08 7.21
N LEU A 86 -8.45 -8.97 7.47
CA LEU A 86 -8.64 -7.73 6.74
C LEU A 86 -7.53 -7.56 5.71
N THR A 87 -7.93 -7.17 4.50
CA THR A 87 -6.99 -6.72 3.46
C THR A 87 -6.54 -5.28 3.76
N GLU A 88 -5.69 -4.72 2.91
CA GLU A 88 -5.27 -3.32 3.01
C GLU A 88 -6.46 -2.35 3.02
N SER A 89 -7.45 -2.55 2.11
CA SER A 89 -8.67 -1.73 2.08
C SER A 89 -9.52 -1.92 3.34
N GLY A 90 -9.65 -3.15 3.82
CA GLY A 90 -10.38 -3.45 5.05
C GLY A 90 -9.73 -2.82 6.28
N TYR A 91 -8.39 -2.84 6.36
CA TYR A 91 -7.64 -2.19 7.41
C TYR A 91 -7.95 -0.68 7.49
N VAL A 92 -7.90 0.01 6.35
CA VAL A 92 -8.22 1.44 6.24
C VAL A 92 -9.65 1.73 6.70
N LEU A 93 -10.63 0.91 6.25
CA LEU A 93 -12.03 1.10 6.61
C LEU A 93 -12.29 0.88 8.10
N VAL A 94 -11.66 -0.10 8.72
CA VAL A 94 -11.81 -0.39 10.16
C VAL A 94 -11.12 0.68 11.01
N THR A 95 -9.98 1.21 10.57
CA THR A 95 -9.23 2.23 11.31
C THR A 95 -9.72 3.66 11.05
N LYS A 96 -10.61 3.87 10.09
CA LYS A 96 -11.18 5.19 9.77
C LYS A 96 -11.70 5.96 10.99
N PRO A 97 -12.43 5.34 11.96
CA PRO A 97 -12.90 6.05 13.15
C PRO A 97 -11.84 6.20 14.25
N PHE A 98 -10.62 5.70 14.03
CA PHE A 98 -9.53 5.85 14.99
C PHE A 98 -8.93 7.25 14.87
N ASN A 99 -8.65 7.85 16.00
CA ASN A 99 -8.10 9.20 16.13
C ASN A 99 -6.73 9.23 16.80
N ASP A 100 -6.01 8.11 16.75
CA ASP A 100 -4.63 8.03 17.22
C ASP A 100 -3.64 8.50 16.15
N ASP A 101 -2.40 8.80 16.57
CA ASP A 101 -1.35 9.32 15.69
C ASP A 101 -1.04 8.40 14.50
N LEU A 102 -1.15 7.08 14.71
CA LEU A 102 -0.93 6.09 13.65
C LEU A 102 -2.03 6.17 12.58
N ALA A 103 -3.30 6.30 12.99
CA ALA A 103 -4.42 6.46 12.06
C ALA A 103 -4.28 7.75 11.26
N TRP A 104 -3.88 8.85 11.87
CA TRP A 104 -3.61 10.11 11.20
C TRP A 104 -2.43 10.02 10.24
N ALA A 105 -1.33 9.36 10.64
CA ALA A 105 -0.17 9.16 9.76
C ALA A 105 -0.54 8.31 8.54
N LEU A 106 -1.31 7.23 8.72
CA LEU A 106 -1.82 6.39 7.63
C LEU A 106 -2.68 7.19 6.64
N MET A 107 -3.60 8.02 7.15
CA MET A 107 -4.45 8.86 6.31
C MET A 107 -3.63 9.84 5.47
N ARG A 108 -2.63 10.49 6.07
CA ARG A 108 -1.72 11.39 5.35
C ARG A 108 -0.97 10.66 4.23
N GLU A 109 -0.41 9.48 4.52
CA GLU A 109 0.31 8.68 3.53
C GLU A 109 -0.59 8.26 2.36
N LEU A 110 -1.84 7.86 2.63
CA LEU A 110 -2.83 7.56 1.59
C LEU A 110 -3.12 8.78 0.71
N VAL A 111 -3.40 9.93 1.32
CA VAL A 111 -3.65 11.19 0.60
C VAL A 111 -2.45 11.57 -0.25
N GLU A 112 -1.25 11.57 0.32
CA GLU A 112 -0.02 11.88 -0.41
C GLU A 112 0.23 10.90 -1.56
N SER A 113 0.03 9.60 -1.34
CA SER A 113 0.21 8.58 -2.39
C SER A 113 -0.76 8.78 -3.55
N TYR A 114 -2.01 9.14 -3.25
CA TYR A 114 -3.04 9.43 -4.24
C TYR A 114 -2.67 10.66 -5.10
N PHE A 115 -2.31 11.75 -4.47
CA PHE A 115 -1.96 12.98 -5.19
C PHE A 115 -0.62 12.87 -5.92
N ARG A 116 0.34 12.16 -5.36
CA ARG A 116 1.63 11.88 -6.00
C ARG A 116 1.45 11.04 -7.27
N LYS A 117 0.63 9.98 -7.22
CA LYS A 117 0.27 9.19 -8.42
C LYS A 117 -0.43 10.04 -9.47
N ARG A 118 -1.32 10.95 -9.06
CA ARG A 118 -2.05 11.83 -9.98
C ARG A 118 -1.11 12.81 -10.68
N GLN A 119 -0.13 13.36 -9.98
CA GLN A 119 0.91 14.21 -10.57
C GLN A 119 1.81 13.43 -11.54
N ALA A 120 2.19 12.20 -11.18
CA ALA A 120 3.00 11.33 -12.03
C ALA A 120 2.31 10.93 -13.35
N HIS A 121 0.98 10.97 -13.42
CA HIS A 121 0.20 10.68 -14.63
C HIS A 121 -0.15 11.92 -15.45
N LYS A 122 0.10 13.13 -14.93
CA LYS A 122 -0.10 14.36 -15.70
C LYS A 122 0.96 14.41 -16.81
N PRO A 123 0.58 14.62 -18.08
CA PRO A 123 1.57 14.78 -19.14
C PRO A 123 2.50 15.96 -18.80
N PRO A 124 3.80 15.85 -19.07
CA PRO A 124 4.74 16.92 -18.79
C PRO A 124 4.44 18.14 -19.65
N THR A 125 4.54 19.34 -19.05
CA THR A 125 4.49 20.59 -19.81
C THR A 125 5.74 20.73 -20.68
N GLU A 126 5.73 21.61 -21.67
CA GLU A 126 6.92 21.83 -22.53
C GLU A 126 8.13 22.31 -21.71
N GLU A 127 7.90 23.15 -20.71
CA GLU A 127 8.94 23.60 -19.79
C GLU A 127 9.52 22.45 -18.97
N GLU A 128 8.64 21.54 -18.48
CA GLU A 128 9.07 20.36 -17.74
C GLU A 128 9.84 19.38 -18.65
N LYS A 129 9.43 19.24 -19.92
CA LYS A 129 10.18 18.43 -20.90
C LYS A 129 11.57 18.99 -21.15
N ALA A 130 11.70 20.32 -21.30
CA ALA A 130 12.99 20.96 -21.46
C ALA A 130 13.89 20.75 -20.25
N ALA A 131 13.37 20.93 -19.04
CA ALA A 131 14.11 20.69 -17.80
C ALA A 131 14.51 19.21 -17.65
N LEU A 132 13.62 18.27 -17.98
CA LEU A 132 13.91 16.84 -17.98
C LEU A 132 15.06 16.50 -18.94
N ASN A 133 15.08 17.10 -20.13
CA ASN A 133 16.12 16.85 -21.12
C ASN A 133 17.51 17.27 -20.61
N VAL A 134 17.59 18.45 -19.98
CA VAL A 134 18.85 18.94 -19.38
C VAL A 134 19.28 18.04 -18.23
N ASP A 135 18.38 17.71 -17.33
CA ASP A 135 18.69 16.89 -16.16
C ASP A 135 19.08 15.44 -16.53
N ILE A 136 18.47 14.86 -17.57
CA ILE A 136 18.87 13.53 -18.09
C ILE A 136 20.31 13.53 -18.57
N LEU A 137 20.75 14.60 -19.22
CA LEU A 137 22.12 14.75 -19.71
C LEU A 137 23.12 14.92 -18.58
N LEU A 138 22.75 15.67 -17.54
CA LEU A 138 23.63 16.01 -16.42
C LEU A 138 23.67 14.95 -15.32
N LEU A 139 22.52 14.39 -14.97
CA LEU A 139 22.32 13.56 -13.77
C LEU A 139 22.02 12.09 -14.09
N GLY A 140 21.65 11.78 -15.33
CA GLY A 140 21.16 10.46 -15.73
C GLY A 140 19.72 10.19 -15.28
N THR A 141 19.13 9.11 -15.82
CA THR A 141 17.70 8.83 -15.71
C THR A 141 17.19 8.64 -14.28
N LYS A 142 17.99 7.99 -13.41
CA LYS A 142 17.59 7.69 -12.03
C LYS A 142 17.51 8.95 -11.16
N GLN A 143 18.52 9.80 -11.23
CA GLN A 143 18.57 11.04 -10.46
C GLN A 143 17.52 12.05 -10.96
N THR A 144 17.32 12.14 -12.27
CA THR A 144 16.28 12.96 -12.88
C THR A 144 14.88 12.51 -12.42
N ALA A 145 14.61 11.20 -12.35
CA ALA A 145 13.36 10.68 -11.86
C ALA A 145 13.09 11.13 -10.41
N LEU A 146 14.09 11.05 -9.55
CA LEU A 146 13.99 11.50 -8.15
C LEU A 146 13.74 13.02 -8.05
N LYS A 147 14.49 13.83 -8.82
CA LYS A 147 14.40 15.29 -8.80
C LYS A 147 13.02 15.79 -9.24
N HIS A 148 12.44 15.18 -10.26
CA HIS A 148 11.14 15.59 -10.83
C HIS A 148 9.94 14.82 -10.26
N GLY A 149 10.13 13.94 -9.26
CA GLY A 149 9.07 13.14 -8.67
C GLY A 149 8.36 12.20 -9.67
N ARG A 150 9.06 11.82 -10.74
CA ARG A 150 8.57 10.92 -11.80
C ARG A 150 9.11 9.50 -11.58
N SER A 151 8.46 8.49 -12.18
CA SER A 151 9.00 7.13 -12.18
C SER A 151 10.22 7.03 -13.12
N GLU A 152 11.17 6.15 -12.79
CA GLU A 152 12.34 5.90 -13.65
C GLU A 152 11.93 5.37 -15.03
N SER A 153 10.86 4.58 -15.11
CA SER A 153 10.29 4.09 -16.37
C SER A 153 9.75 5.22 -17.24
N PHE A 154 9.13 6.24 -16.65
CA PHE A 154 8.67 7.42 -17.35
C PHE A 154 9.84 8.19 -17.96
N VAL A 155 10.90 8.45 -17.19
CA VAL A 155 12.09 9.16 -17.66
C VAL A 155 12.81 8.38 -18.75
N LYS A 156 12.93 7.06 -18.62
CA LYS A 156 13.51 6.18 -19.67
C LYS A 156 12.69 6.23 -20.98
N LYS A 157 11.36 6.24 -20.89
CA LYS A 157 10.49 6.36 -22.08
C LYS A 157 10.72 7.70 -22.78
N HIS A 158 10.72 8.80 -22.02
CA HIS A 158 10.99 10.13 -22.54
C HIS A 158 12.37 10.23 -23.21
N THR A 159 13.41 9.62 -22.62
CA THR A 159 14.75 9.55 -23.21
C THR A 159 14.76 8.81 -24.57
N LYS A 160 13.96 7.75 -24.71
CA LYS A 160 13.84 7.02 -26.00
C LYS A 160 13.15 7.89 -27.05
N GLU A 161 12.10 8.60 -26.70
CA GLU A 161 11.38 9.52 -27.60
C GLU A 161 12.30 10.63 -28.13
N ILE A 162 13.13 11.24 -27.26
CA ILE A 162 14.11 12.25 -27.67
C ILE A 162 15.12 11.67 -28.67
N ARG A 163 15.64 10.48 -28.39
CA ARG A 163 16.63 9.84 -29.28
C ARG A 163 16.02 9.50 -30.64
N ALA A 164 14.78 9.02 -30.68
CA ALA A 164 14.07 8.74 -31.92
C ALA A 164 13.83 9.98 -32.77
N ASN A 165 13.40 11.09 -32.14
CA ASN A 165 13.19 12.37 -32.83
C ASN A 165 14.50 12.93 -33.41
N ARG A 166 15.60 12.86 -32.64
CA ARG A 166 16.92 13.32 -33.11
C ARG A 166 17.45 12.48 -34.29
N GLN A 167 17.17 11.17 -34.32
CA GLN A 167 17.55 10.31 -35.46
C GLN A 167 16.75 10.65 -36.71
N MET A 168 15.47 10.99 -36.58
CA MET A 168 14.66 11.42 -37.73
C MET A 168 15.15 12.76 -38.28
N GLU A 169 15.49 13.74 -37.45
CA GLU A 169 16.03 15.03 -37.89
C GLU A 169 17.33 14.88 -38.69
N LEU A 170 18.20 13.95 -38.31
CA LEU A 170 19.49 13.69 -38.98
C LEU A 170 19.32 12.94 -40.32
N GLN A 171 18.15 12.33 -40.59
CA GLN A 171 17.89 11.66 -41.89
C GLN A 171 17.32 12.59 -42.95
N PHE A 172 16.89 13.78 -42.56
CA PHE A 172 16.32 14.79 -43.47
C PHE A 172 17.24 15.98 -43.73
N THR A 173 18.49 15.92 -43.22
CA THR A 173 19.55 16.92 -43.49
C THR A 173 20.61 16.28 -44.37
#